data_d8307da4e03f714198893335373a3b7c
#
_entry.id   d8307da4e03f714198893335373a3b7c
#
_cell.length_a   1.000
_cell.length_b   1.000
_cell.length_c   1.000
_cell.angle_alpha   90.00
_cell.angle_beta   90.00
_cell.angle_gamma   90.00
#
_symmetry.space_group_name_H-M   'P 1'
#
loop_
_entity.id
_entity.type
_entity.pdbx_description
1 polymer ?
#
loop_
_entity_poly.entity_id
_entity_poly.type
_entity_poly.pdbx_seq_one_letter_code
_entity_poly.pdbx_strand_id
1 'polypeptide(L)'
;TVKNVTGQELNQSMTDILRGFNRLMKYKKVDKNLIGFLRATEVTYSKELDSYHPHLHVLLMVRPSYFQAKADYINQEEWTELWQKAMKLDYTPMVDIRAVKADKGKGLKGAILETAKYPVKPFDVTDKKTDFTDQEKLQIVDDMLTGLHRKRQIGFGKLFKEIKKQFDFDDLEDGNLVQTGEDTEGTSSGREIVAVWNWDRKNYFVR
;
A
#
# COMPACT_ATOMS: atom_id res chain seq x y z
N THR A 1 3.63 -7.47 7.71
CA THR A 1 4.41 -6.37 8.29
C THR A 1 5.85 -6.80 8.55
N VAL A 2 6.70 -5.87 8.96
CA VAL A 2 8.04 -6.09 9.49
C VAL A 2 8.19 -5.30 10.79
N LYS A 3 9.32 -5.47 11.50
CA LYS A 3 9.63 -4.63 12.68
C LYS A 3 9.72 -3.16 12.30
N ASN A 4 9.49 -2.29 13.30
CA ASN A 4 9.72 -0.87 13.15
C ASN A 4 11.18 -0.57 12.84
N VAL A 5 11.40 0.53 12.15
CA VAL A 5 12.73 1.00 11.73
C VAL A 5 12.86 2.50 11.99
N THR A 6 14.08 2.99 12.06
CA THR A 6 14.38 4.43 12.12
C THR A 6 14.14 5.10 10.75
N GLY A 7 14.07 6.44 10.71
CA GLY A 7 13.94 7.19 9.45
C GLY A 7 15.09 6.89 8.47
N GLN A 8 16.31 6.75 8.97
CA GLN A 8 17.49 6.41 8.15
C GLN A 8 17.40 5.01 7.52
N GLU A 9 16.79 4.05 8.20
CA GLU A 9 16.61 2.67 7.71
C GLU A 9 15.39 2.50 6.81
N LEU A 10 14.46 3.46 6.79
CA LEU A 10 13.17 3.32 6.14
C LEU A 10 13.28 3.00 4.65
N ASN A 11 14.18 3.66 3.91
CA ASN A 11 14.36 3.41 2.47
C ASN A 11 14.82 1.99 2.19
N GLN A 12 15.78 1.48 2.98
CA GLN A 12 16.27 0.10 2.84
C GLN A 12 15.18 -0.90 3.23
N SER A 13 14.48 -0.67 4.34
CA SER A 13 13.37 -1.50 4.78
C SER A 13 12.26 -1.59 3.71
N MET A 14 11.89 -0.47 3.10
CA MET A 14 10.94 -0.43 1.99
C MET A 14 11.44 -1.21 0.76
N THR A 15 12.73 -1.15 0.47
CA THR A 15 13.33 -1.95 -0.61
C THR A 15 13.21 -3.44 -0.31
N ASP A 16 13.52 -3.84 0.90
CA ASP A 16 13.54 -5.24 1.31
C ASP A 16 12.14 -5.84 1.38
N ILE A 17 11.16 -5.06 1.87
CA ILE A 17 9.76 -5.50 1.92
C ILE A 17 9.18 -5.72 0.51
N LEU A 18 9.50 -4.83 -0.44
CA LEU A 18 9.07 -4.97 -1.83
C LEU A 18 9.76 -6.15 -2.53
N ARG A 19 11.04 -6.38 -2.27
CA ARG A 19 11.79 -7.55 -2.77
C ARG A 19 11.26 -8.85 -2.16
N GLY A 20 10.98 -8.85 -0.86
CA GLY A 20 10.39 -9.98 -0.15
C GLY A 20 9.02 -10.35 -0.73
N PHE A 21 8.17 -9.36 -0.95
CA PHE A 21 6.88 -9.56 -1.59
C PHE A 21 7.01 -10.19 -2.99
N ASN A 22 7.92 -9.69 -3.81
CA ASN A 22 8.14 -10.25 -5.13
C ASN A 22 8.66 -11.71 -5.09
N ARG A 23 9.45 -12.08 -4.07
CA ARG A 23 9.86 -13.48 -3.83
C ARG A 23 8.67 -14.34 -3.42
N LEU A 24 7.85 -13.85 -2.48
CA LEU A 24 6.66 -14.54 -1.99
C LEU A 24 5.71 -14.89 -3.13
N MET A 25 5.43 -13.94 -4.02
CA MET A 25 4.54 -14.17 -5.18
C MET A 25 5.06 -15.21 -6.17
N LYS A 26 6.36 -15.51 -6.15
CA LYS A 26 6.99 -16.54 -7.01
C LYS A 26 7.07 -17.93 -6.38
N TYR A 27 6.72 -18.09 -5.11
CA TYR A 27 6.71 -19.42 -4.49
C TYR A 27 5.65 -20.30 -5.15
N LYS A 28 6.02 -21.54 -5.51
CA LYS A 28 5.15 -22.47 -6.25
C LYS A 28 3.75 -22.61 -5.64
N LYS A 29 3.66 -22.72 -4.30
CA LYS A 29 2.37 -22.84 -3.59
C LYS A 29 1.50 -21.58 -3.72
N VAL A 30 2.10 -20.40 -3.78
CA VAL A 30 1.41 -19.13 -4.00
C VAL A 30 1.07 -18.93 -5.47
N ASP A 31 2.08 -19.02 -6.35
CA ASP A 31 1.98 -18.71 -7.77
C ASP A 31 0.93 -19.54 -8.51
N LYS A 32 0.82 -20.85 -8.20
CA LYS A 32 -0.16 -21.76 -8.82
C LYS A 32 -1.61 -21.36 -8.57
N ASN A 33 -1.87 -20.75 -7.43
CA ASN A 33 -3.22 -20.35 -6.99
C ASN A 33 -3.56 -18.91 -7.38
N LEU A 34 -2.56 -18.08 -7.68
CA LEU A 34 -2.69 -16.66 -7.84
C LEU A 34 -3.09 -16.30 -9.29
N ILE A 35 -4.26 -15.66 -9.45
CA ILE A 35 -4.73 -15.07 -10.71
C ILE A 35 -4.20 -13.65 -10.87
N GLY A 36 -4.23 -12.85 -9.80
CA GLY A 36 -3.78 -11.47 -9.80
C GLY A 36 -3.63 -10.92 -8.39
N PHE A 37 -2.96 -9.78 -8.27
CA PHE A 37 -2.87 -9.06 -7.00
C PHE A 37 -2.81 -7.54 -7.19
N LEU A 38 -3.34 -6.85 -6.20
CA LEU A 38 -3.13 -5.42 -5.94
C LEU A 38 -2.38 -5.31 -4.62
N ARG A 39 -1.31 -4.52 -4.60
CA ARG A 39 -0.50 -4.25 -3.42
C ARG A 39 -0.41 -2.75 -3.19
N ALA A 40 -0.66 -2.31 -1.97
CA ALA A 40 -0.41 -0.96 -1.50
C ALA A 40 0.63 -0.99 -0.38
N THR A 41 1.55 -0.02 -0.38
CA THR A 41 2.49 0.18 0.73
C THR A 41 1.93 1.24 1.66
N GLU A 42 2.07 1.01 2.95
CA GLU A 42 1.76 2.00 3.99
C GLU A 42 2.94 2.08 4.96
N VAL A 43 3.22 3.28 5.44
CA VAL A 43 4.18 3.52 6.51
C VAL A 43 3.47 4.35 7.56
N THR A 44 3.44 3.86 8.79
CA THR A 44 2.94 4.63 9.94
C THR A 44 4.10 5.04 10.83
N TYR A 45 3.98 6.17 11.51
CA TYR A 45 4.96 6.64 12.49
C TYR A 45 4.41 6.46 13.90
N SER A 46 5.25 5.99 14.80
CA SER A 46 4.96 5.92 16.23
C SER A 46 5.77 6.98 16.97
N LYS A 47 5.09 7.97 17.56
CA LYS A 47 5.74 9.00 18.40
C LYS A 47 6.39 8.41 19.64
N GLU A 48 5.74 7.43 20.25
CA GLU A 48 6.22 6.78 21.48
C GLU A 48 7.56 6.04 21.26
N LEU A 49 7.71 5.42 20.10
CA LEU A 49 8.90 4.62 19.76
C LEU A 49 9.89 5.37 18.86
N ASP A 50 9.54 6.59 18.45
CA ASP A 50 10.29 7.37 17.45
C ASP A 50 10.73 6.50 16.27
N SER A 51 9.75 5.82 15.64
CA SER A 51 10.03 4.82 14.65
C SER A 51 8.91 4.68 13.61
N TYR A 52 9.28 4.16 12.45
CA TYR A 52 8.39 3.92 11.32
C TYR A 52 8.03 2.45 11.22
N HIS A 53 6.76 2.17 10.94
CA HIS A 53 6.26 0.82 10.73
C HIS A 53 5.85 0.63 9.27
N PRO A 54 6.74 0.11 8.42
CA PRO A 54 6.41 -0.21 7.03
C PRO A 54 5.62 -1.51 6.93
N HIS A 55 4.55 -1.50 6.12
CA HIS A 55 3.74 -2.68 5.86
C HIS A 55 3.07 -2.66 4.49
N LEU A 56 2.53 -3.80 4.10
CA LEU A 56 1.84 -3.97 2.84
C LEU A 56 0.38 -4.35 3.09
N HIS A 57 -0.51 -3.70 2.37
CA HIS A 57 -1.88 -4.16 2.18
C HIS A 57 -1.98 -4.84 0.82
N VAL A 58 -2.48 -6.07 0.81
CA VAL A 58 -2.48 -6.88 -0.40
C VAL A 58 -3.86 -7.50 -0.61
N LEU A 59 -4.44 -7.28 -1.79
CA LEU A 59 -5.60 -8.01 -2.27
C LEU A 59 -5.12 -9.09 -3.23
N LEU A 60 -5.39 -10.36 -2.89
CA LEU A 60 -5.05 -11.50 -3.71
C LEU A 60 -6.31 -12.03 -4.41
N MET A 61 -6.29 -12.11 -5.73
CA MET A 61 -7.28 -12.83 -6.51
C MET A 61 -6.77 -14.25 -6.75
N VAL A 62 -7.48 -15.23 -6.22
CA VAL A 62 -7.08 -16.64 -6.27
C VAL A 62 -8.07 -17.47 -7.07
N ARG A 63 -7.64 -18.64 -7.52
CA ARG A 63 -8.50 -19.60 -8.21
C ARG A 63 -9.58 -20.13 -7.25
N PRO A 64 -10.79 -20.48 -7.74
CA PRO A 64 -11.83 -21.08 -6.90
C PRO A 64 -11.37 -22.36 -6.18
N SER A 65 -10.51 -23.17 -6.81
CA SER A 65 -9.92 -24.38 -6.23
C SER A 65 -9.10 -24.12 -4.97
N TYR A 66 -8.59 -22.91 -4.78
CA TYR A 66 -7.83 -22.52 -3.59
C TYR A 66 -8.58 -22.77 -2.27
N PHE A 67 -9.89 -22.51 -2.26
CA PHE A 67 -10.73 -22.72 -1.07
C PHE A 67 -11.35 -24.13 -0.99
N GLN A 68 -11.32 -24.88 -2.08
CA GLN A 68 -11.97 -26.20 -2.16
C GLN A 68 -10.99 -27.36 -1.92
N ALA A 69 -9.76 -27.21 -2.40
CA ALA A 69 -8.74 -28.25 -2.29
C ALA A 69 -7.84 -27.99 -1.08
N LYS A 70 -7.90 -28.89 -0.09
CA LYS A 70 -7.07 -28.79 1.13
C LYS A 70 -5.56 -28.63 0.85
N ALA A 71 -5.07 -29.28 -0.22
CA ALA A 71 -3.68 -29.19 -0.64
C ALA A 71 -3.28 -27.83 -1.25
N ASP A 72 -4.25 -27.04 -1.69
CA ASP A 72 -4.02 -25.74 -2.32
C ASP A 72 -4.18 -24.59 -1.34
N TYR A 73 -4.99 -24.79 -0.30
CA TYR A 73 -5.23 -23.78 0.72
C TYR A 73 -3.97 -23.48 1.52
N ILE A 74 -3.72 -22.22 1.75
CA ILE A 74 -2.65 -21.70 2.59
C ILE A 74 -3.31 -21.01 3.78
N ASN A 75 -3.15 -21.55 4.98
CA ASN A 75 -3.70 -20.95 6.19
C ASN A 75 -2.82 -19.78 6.67
N GLN A 76 -3.26 -19.08 7.72
CA GLN A 76 -2.54 -17.91 8.24
C GLN A 76 -1.14 -18.24 8.73
N GLU A 77 -0.94 -19.36 9.39
CA GLU A 77 0.36 -19.82 9.87
C GLU A 77 1.34 -20.08 8.71
N GLU A 78 0.88 -20.80 7.69
CA GLU A 78 1.67 -21.04 6.47
C GLU A 78 1.99 -19.74 5.72
N TRP A 79 1.05 -18.77 5.65
CA TRP A 79 1.33 -17.45 5.09
C TRP A 79 2.40 -16.70 5.88
N THR A 80 2.37 -16.82 7.21
CA THR A 80 3.37 -16.21 8.10
C THR A 80 4.76 -16.81 7.86
N GLU A 81 4.86 -18.13 7.77
CA GLU A 81 6.12 -18.83 7.46
C GLU A 81 6.66 -18.46 6.07
N LEU A 82 5.77 -18.45 5.06
CA LEU A 82 6.15 -18.06 3.70
C LEU A 82 6.66 -16.62 3.64
N TRP A 83 6.03 -15.72 4.38
CA TRP A 83 6.45 -14.33 4.47
C TRP A 83 7.78 -14.19 5.20
N GLN A 84 7.94 -14.86 6.35
CA GLN A 84 9.20 -14.91 7.09
C GLN A 84 10.35 -15.39 6.21
N LYS A 85 10.15 -16.47 5.49
CA LYS A 85 11.12 -17.02 4.53
C LYS A 85 11.41 -16.07 3.38
N ALA A 86 10.38 -15.46 2.81
CA ALA A 86 10.52 -14.52 1.70
C ALA A 86 11.30 -13.27 2.10
N MET A 87 11.10 -12.79 3.30
CA MET A 87 11.83 -11.66 3.88
C MET A 87 13.19 -12.05 4.47
N LYS A 88 13.46 -13.34 4.69
CA LYS A 88 14.66 -13.87 5.37
C LYS A 88 14.77 -13.35 6.82
N LEU A 89 13.65 -13.31 7.53
CA LEU A 89 13.61 -12.81 8.91
C LEU A 89 14.02 -13.90 9.91
N ASP A 90 14.71 -13.49 10.95
CA ASP A 90 15.08 -14.32 12.11
C ASP A 90 14.00 -14.36 13.19
N TYR A 91 12.89 -13.67 12.96
CA TYR A 91 11.72 -13.60 13.85
C TYR A 91 10.43 -13.88 13.08
N THR A 92 9.38 -14.24 13.82
CA THR A 92 8.04 -14.46 13.26
C THR A 92 7.36 -13.11 12.99
N PRO A 93 7.08 -12.75 11.72
CA PRO A 93 6.40 -11.50 11.39
C PRO A 93 4.90 -11.60 11.66
N MET A 94 4.24 -10.44 11.80
CA MET A 94 2.78 -10.38 11.83
C MET A 94 2.23 -10.45 10.41
N VAL A 95 1.34 -11.42 10.17
CA VAL A 95 0.55 -11.56 8.94
C VAL A 95 -0.91 -11.72 9.33
N ASP A 96 -1.77 -10.87 8.80
CA ASP A 96 -3.24 -11.01 8.90
C ASP A 96 -3.76 -11.32 7.50
N ILE A 97 -4.49 -12.42 7.34
CA ILE A 97 -5.09 -12.81 6.08
C ILE A 97 -6.55 -13.18 6.28
N ARG A 98 -7.41 -12.61 5.44
CA ARG A 98 -8.86 -12.82 5.52
C ARG A 98 -9.42 -13.07 4.14
N ALA A 99 -10.35 -14.03 4.04
CA ALA A 99 -11.13 -14.21 2.83
C ALA A 99 -12.15 -13.08 2.70
N VAL A 100 -12.12 -12.38 1.56
CA VAL A 100 -13.16 -11.41 1.21
C VAL A 100 -14.38 -12.19 0.75
N LYS A 101 -15.45 -12.14 1.52
CA LYS A 101 -16.74 -12.71 1.11
C LYS A 101 -17.44 -11.71 0.18
N ALA A 102 -17.82 -12.18 -1.00
CA ALA A 102 -18.64 -11.41 -1.92
C ALA A 102 -20.09 -11.33 -1.37
N ASP A 103 -20.33 -10.42 -0.44
CA ASP A 103 -21.68 -10.05 -0.04
C ASP A 103 -22.25 -9.11 -1.10
N LYS A 104 -23.21 -9.62 -1.89
CA LYS A 104 -24.12 -8.91 -2.81
C LYS A 104 -23.64 -7.52 -3.27
N GLY A 105 -22.47 -7.46 -3.93
CA GLY A 105 -22.00 -6.26 -4.62
C GLY A 105 -21.09 -5.29 -3.83
N LYS A 106 -21.05 -5.36 -2.50
CA LYS A 106 -20.19 -4.47 -1.69
C LYS A 106 -18.81 -5.06 -1.37
N GLY A 107 -18.68 -6.39 -1.29
CA GLY A 107 -17.50 -7.06 -0.76
C GLY A 107 -16.23 -6.82 -1.59
N LEU A 108 -16.27 -7.06 -2.90
CA LEU A 108 -15.07 -6.90 -3.75
C LEU A 108 -14.70 -5.43 -3.94
N LYS A 109 -15.69 -4.56 -4.24
CA LYS A 109 -15.47 -3.11 -4.36
C LYS A 109 -14.92 -2.55 -3.05
N GLY A 110 -15.50 -2.94 -1.91
CA GLY A 110 -15.02 -2.53 -0.58
C GLY A 110 -13.58 -2.97 -0.32
N ALA A 111 -13.21 -4.22 -0.66
CA ALA A 111 -11.84 -4.71 -0.48
C ALA A 111 -10.83 -4.00 -1.38
N ILE A 112 -11.18 -3.69 -2.63
CA ILE A 112 -10.34 -2.92 -3.56
C ILE A 112 -10.12 -1.51 -3.01
N LEU A 113 -11.21 -0.83 -2.63
CA LEU A 113 -11.15 0.52 -2.07
C LEU A 113 -10.36 0.55 -0.76
N GLU A 114 -10.58 -0.43 0.12
CA GLU A 114 -9.82 -0.57 1.36
C GLU A 114 -8.33 -0.70 1.10
N THR A 115 -7.94 -1.59 0.18
CA THR A 115 -6.52 -1.78 -0.16
C THR A 115 -5.92 -0.53 -0.82
N ALA A 116 -6.67 0.15 -1.69
CA ALA A 116 -6.20 1.31 -2.44
C ALA A 116 -6.12 2.61 -1.62
N LYS A 117 -6.90 2.74 -0.54
CA LYS A 117 -6.93 3.98 0.27
C LYS A 117 -5.66 4.21 1.10
N TYR A 118 -4.92 3.15 1.42
CA TYR A 118 -3.76 3.26 2.34
C TYR A 118 -2.63 4.16 1.83
N PRO A 119 -2.23 4.13 0.53
CA PRO A 119 -1.20 5.04 0.05
C PRO A 119 -1.61 6.51 0.06
N VAL A 120 -2.91 6.78 0.15
CA VAL A 120 -3.50 8.13 0.05
C VAL A 120 -3.93 8.66 1.42
N LYS A 121 -3.82 7.86 2.49
CA LYS A 121 -4.04 8.40 3.84
C LYS A 121 -3.01 9.50 4.08
N PRO A 122 -3.45 10.76 4.26
CA PRO A 122 -2.54 11.78 4.67
C PRO A 122 -1.91 11.29 5.98
N PHE A 123 -0.61 11.36 6.05
CA PHE A 123 0.07 11.16 7.31
C PHE A 123 -0.49 12.22 8.27
N ASP A 124 -1.04 11.81 9.41
CA ASP A 124 -1.73 12.69 10.36
C ASP A 124 -0.83 13.75 11.01
N VAL A 125 0.35 14.00 10.43
CA VAL A 125 1.28 15.06 10.84
C VAL A 125 0.64 16.45 10.72
N THR A 126 -0.33 16.61 9.83
CA THR A 126 -1.02 17.89 9.61
C THR A 126 -2.29 18.04 10.44
N ASP A 127 -2.76 16.98 11.10
CA ASP A 127 -3.91 17.08 11.99
C ASP A 127 -3.54 17.96 13.19
N LYS A 128 -4.32 19.04 13.40
CA LYS A 128 -4.18 19.96 14.54
C LYS A 128 -4.34 19.27 15.92
N LYS A 129 -4.84 18.03 15.91
CA LYS A 129 -4.98 17.19 17.10
C LYS A 129 -3.72 16.41 17.44
N THR A 130 -2.71 16.38 16.56
CA THR A 130 -1.45 15.70 16.84
C THR A 130 -0.54 16.63 17.63
N ASP A 131 -0.05 16.14 18.75
CA ASP A 131 0.85 16.85 19.67
C ASP A 131 2.31 16.81 19.17
N PHE A 132 2.50 17.13 17.86
CA PHE A 132 3.81 17.23 17.25
C PHE A 132 4.25 18.67 17.13
N THR A 133 5.50 18.94 17.50
CA THR A 133 6.17 20.21 17.20
C THR A 133 6.39 20.36 15.70
N ASP A 134 6.58 21.58 15.22
CA ASP A 134 6.85 21.81 13.79
C ASP A 134 8.16 21.14 13.33
N GLN A 135 9.15 21.06 14.23
CA GLN A 135 10.41 20.37 13.95
C GLN A 135 10.22 18.85 13.78
N GLU A 136 9.44 18.22 14.67
CA GLU A 136 9.08 16.79 14.53
C GLU A 136 8.32 16.53 13.23
N LYS A 137 7.38 17.40 12.87
CA LYS A 137 6.63 17.29 11.60
C LYS A 137 7.56 17.36 10.39
N LEU A 138 8.49 18.31 10.39
CA LEU A 138 9.46 18.45 9.29
C LEU A 138 10.35 17.20 9.17
N GLN A 139 10.85 16.68 10.29
CA GLN A 139 11.67 15.47 10.31
C GLN A 139 10.89 14.27 9.77
N ILE A 140 9.65 14.06 10.21
CA ILE A 140 8.80 12.96 9.76
C ILE A 140 8.54 13.07 8.24
N VAL A 141 8.26 14.26 7.73
CA VAL A 141 8.03 14.49 6.30
C VAL A 141 9.31 14.20 5.50
N ASP A 142 10.47 14.63 5.96
CA ASP A 142 11.77 14.39 5.30
C ASP A 142 12.10 12.90 5.27
N ASP A 143 11.95 12.19 6.39
CA ASP A 143 12.14 10.76 6.49
C ASP A 143 11.20 9.98 5.54
N MET A 144 9.93 10.39 5.46
CA MET A 144 8.96 9.78 4.56
C MET A 144 9.28 10.03 3.09
N LEU A 145 9.65 11.26 2.74
CA LEU A 145 10.06 11.61 1.37
C LEU A 145 11.30 10.80 0.95
N THR A 146 12.30 10.74 1.84
CA THR A 146 13.52 9.96 1.61
C THR A 146 13.25 8.47 1.58
N GLY A 147 12.48 7.97 2.55
CA GLY A 147 12.13 6.55 2.69
C GLY A 147 11.34 6.00 1.51
N LEU A 148 10.42 6.79 0.97
CA LEU A 148 9.57 6.42 -0.14
C LEU A 148 10.13 6.85 -1.51
N HIS A 149 11.28 7.51 -1.54
CA HIS A 149 11.89 7.95 -2.79
C HIS A 149 12.08 6.78 -3.76
N ARG A 150 11.57 6.92 -4.99
CA ARG A 150 11.58 5.89 -6.05
C ARG A 150 10.93 4.56 -5.63
N LYS A 151 10.03 4.55 -4.66
CA LYS A 151 9.25 3.38 -4.29
C LYS A 151 7.84 3.49 -4.88
N ARG A 152 7.43 2.46 -5.62
CA ARG A 152 6.07 2.39 -6.14
C ARG A 152 5.12 2.02 -5.00
N GLN A 153 4.25 2.94 -4.61
CA GLN A 153 3.31 2.74 -3.51
C GLN A 153 2.22 1.73 -3.88
N ILE A 154 1.71 1.77 -5.10
CA ILE A 154 0.73 0.81 -5.61
C ILE A 154 1.38 -0.09 -6.64
N GLY A 155 1.14 -1.40 -6.52
CA GLY A 155 1.66 -2.39 -7.47
C GLY A 155 0.59 -3.39 -7.88
N PHE A 156 0.60 -3.74 -9.15
CA PHE A 156 -0.31 -4.72 -9.74
C PHE A 156 0.49 -5.91 -10.26
N GLY A 157 -0.10 -7.12 -10.21
CA GLY A 157 0.51 -8.31 -10.77
C GLY A 157 -0.46 -9.21 -11.50
N LYS A 158 0.06 -9.99 -12.45
CA LYS A 158 -0.65 -10.92 -13.30
C LYS A 158 -1.85 -10.23 -13.98
N LEU A 159 -3.07 -10.81 -13.89
CA LEU A 159 -4.28 -10.28 -14.52
C LEU A 159 -4.51 -8.77 -14.22
N PHE A 160 -4.29 -8.33 -12.99
CA PHE A 160 -4.51 -6.91 -12.66
C PHE A 160 -3.52 -5.99 -13.39
N LYS A 161 -2.30 -6.46 -13.66
CA LYS A 161 -1.34 -5.71 -14.48
C LYS A 161 -1.77 -5.65 -15.95
N GLU A 162 -2.37 -6.71 -16.48
CA GLU A 162 -2.89 -6.76 -17.85
C GLU A 162 -4.10 -5.83 -17.99
N ILE A 163 -5.03 -5.89 -17.04
CA ILE A 163 -6.20 -5.00 -17.01
C ILE A 163 -5.75 -3.54 -16.92
N LYS A 164 -4.78 -3.21 -16.04
CA LYS A 164 -4.22 -1.86 -15.96
C LYS A 164 -3.75 -1.34 -17.33
N LYS A 165 -3.04 -2.17 -18.08
CA LYS A 165 -2.56 -1.81 -19.42
C LYS A 165 -3.68 -1.60 -20.43
N GLN A 166 -4.75 -2.40 -20.36
CA GLN A 166 -5.88 -2.30 -21.30
C GLN A 166 -6.69 -1.02 -21.11
N PHE A 167 -6.76 -0.52 -19.90
CA PHE A 167 -7.52 0.69 -19.55
C PHE A 167 -6.67 1.95 -19.58
N ASP A 168 -5.41 1.86 -20.05
CA ASP A 168 -4.48 2.99 -20.20
C ASP A 168 -4.40 3.90 -18.95
N PHE A 169 -4.46 3.25 -17.77
CA PHE A 169 -4.32 3.98 -16.49
C PHE A 169 -2.96 4.68 -16.33
N ASP A 170 -2.08 4.60 -17.33
CA ASP A 170 -0.82 5.35 -17.33
C ASP A 170 -1.06 6.83 -17.67
N ASP A 171 -2.17 7.18 -18.36
CA ASP A 171 -2.61 8.57 -18.58
C ASP A 171 -3.22 9.23 -17.33
N LEU A 172 -3.49 8.45 -16.27
CA LEU A 172 -3.95 8.98 -14.98
C LEU A 172 -2.83 9.61 -14.15
N GLU A 173 -1.59 9.58 -14.61
CA GLU A 173 -0.53 10.41 -13.99
C GLU A 173 -0.74 11.91 -14.24
N ASP A 174 -1.56 12.28 -15.22
CA ASP A 174 -1.91 13.68 -15.54
C ASP A 174 -3.32 14.10 -15.09
N GLY A 175 -4.13 13.19 -14.56
CA GLY A 175 -5.52 13.42 -14.19
C GLY A 175 -5.86 13.00 -12.76
N ASN A 176 -6.67 13.79 -12.14
CA ASN A 176 -7.31 13.66 -10.84
C ASN A 176 -7.60 12.20 -10.44
N LEU A 177 -6.80 11.61 -9.57
CA LEU A 177 -6.82 10.21 -9.18
C LEU A 177 -8.02 9.78 -8.33
N VAL A 178 -8.94 10.68 -8.01
CA VAL A 178 -10.13 10.38 -7.21
C VAL A 178 -11.34 11.18 -7.73
N GLN A 179 -12.01 10.65 -8.75
CA GLN A 179 -13.45 10.88 -8.85
C GLN A 179 -14.15 9.79 -7.99
N THR A 180 -14.28 10.04 -6.71
CA THR A 180 -15.32 9.39 -5.92
C THR A 180 -16.62 10.10 -6.29
N GLY A 181 -17.28 9.62 -7.33
CA GLY A 181 -18.62 10.06 -7.67
C GLY A 181 -19.61 9.60 -6.61
N GLU A 182 -19.84 10.45 -5.67
CA GLU A 182 -21.05 10.67 -4.90
C GLU A 182 -20.81 11.99 -4.16
N ASP A 183 -21.51 13.02 -4.60
CA ASP A 183 -21.57 14.32 -3.94
C ASP A 183 -22.07 14.13 -2.50
N THR A 184 -21.14 14.01 -1.56
CA THR A 184 -21.44 14.37 -0.20
C THR A 184 -21.14 15.86 -0.09
N GLU A 185 -22.18 16.68 -0.06
CA GLU A 185 -22.12 18.08 0.34
C GLU A 185 -21.48 18.15 1.73
N GLY A 186 -20.16 18.19 1.73
CA GLY A 186 -19.34 18.50 2.89
C GLY A 186 -18.82 19.91 2.71
N THR A 187 -19.42 20.86 3.42
CA THR A 187 -18.91 22.22 3.57
C THR A 187 -17.50 22.21 4.14
N SER A 188 -16.49 22.02 3.28
CA SER A 188 -15.12 22.34 3.65
C SER A 188 -14.84 23.78 3.23
N SER A 189 -14.80 24.70 4.18
CA SER A 189 -14.32 26.07 4.01
C SER A 189 -12.79 26.15 3.82
N GLY A 190 -12.19 25.15 3.18
CA GLY A 190 -10.78 25.11 2.85
C GLY A 190 -10.54 25.81 1.50
N ARG A 191 -9.54 26.68 1.41
CA ARG A 191 -9.05 27.17 0.12
C ARG A 191 -8.53 25.96 -0.68
N GLU A 192 -9.16 25.69 -1.82
CA GLU A 192 -8.64 24.73 -2.77
C GLU A 192 -7.37 25.33 -3.41
N ILE A 193 -6.25 24.61 -3.27
CA ILE A 193 -4.99 25.00 -3.91
C ILE A 193 -4.78 24.05 -5.08
N VAL A 194 -4.89 24.59 -6.29
CA VAL A 194 -4.60 23.83 -7.51
C VAL A 194 -3.11 23.97 -7.83
N ALA A 195 -2.38 22.86 -7.74
CA ALA A 195 -0.98 22.80 -8.14
C ALA A 195 -0.87 22.03 -9.47
N VAL A 196 -0.26 22.62 -10.46
CA VAL A 196 -0.06 22.03 -11.78
C VAL A 196 1.40 21.65 -11.96
N TRP A 197 1.64 20.40 -12.41
CA TRP A 197 2.99 19.93 -12.73
C TRP A 197 3.55 20.65 -13.96
N ASN A 198 4.78 21.16 -13.85
CA ASN A 198 5.51 21.75 -14.97
C ASN A 198 6.63 20.80 -15.39
N TRP A 199 6.54 20.28 -16.60
CA TRP A 199 7.48 19.29 -17.14
C TRP A 199 8.90 19.82 -17.34
N ASP A 200 9.03 21.11 -17.72
CA ASP A 200 10.32 21.74 -17.97
C ASP A 200 11.10 21.99 -16.67
N ARG A 201 10.36 22.38 -15.62
CA ARG A 201 10.93 22.68 -14.30
C ARG A 201 10.89 21.49 -13.34
N LYS A 202 10.24 20.38 -13.75
CA LYS A 202 10.09 19.14 -12.94
C LYS A 202 9.60 19.42 -11.52
N ASN A 203 8.60 20.30 -11.38
CA ASN A 203 8.05 20.70 -10.10
C ASN A 203 6.58 21.13 -10.25
N TYR A 204 5.84 21.13 -9.10
CA TYR A 204 4.48 21.65 -9.03
C TYR A 204 4.49 23.15 -8.79
N PHE A 205 3.60 23.85 -9.49
CA PHE A 205 3.37 25.28 -9.31
C PHE A 205 1.91 25.53 -8.97
N VAL A 206 1.66 26.28 -7.89
CA VAL A 206 0.32 26.74 -7.51
C VAL A 206 -0.15 27.78 -8.51
N ARG A 207 -1.38 27.63 -9.00
CA ARG A 207 -2.06 28.59 -9.85
C ARG A 207 -2.85 29.58 -9.03
#